data_b7bae68168ab4070c20efa066d253f5a
#
_entry.id   b7bae68168ab4070c20efa066d253f5a
#
_cell.length_a   1.000
_cell.length_b   1.000
_cell.length_c   1.000
_cell.angle_alpha   90.00
_cell.angle_beta   90.00
_cell.angle_gamma   90.00
#
_symmetry.space_group_name_H-M   'P 1'
#
loop_
_entity.id
_entity.type
_entity.pdbx_description
1 polymer ?
#
loop_
_entity_poly.entity_id
_entity_poly.type
_entity_poly.pdbx_seq_one_letter_code
_entity_poly.pdbx_strand_id
1 'polypeptide(L)'
;MTTPAGPETFTFASRVDRAPIFVRKWLPPCGIRLRATAQITHGIAEHGGRYDRLARFLAAEGCVVYALDLRGHGHTAEPDKLGQAGTSAWHDMAADIKQLAEIARTEYADLPLIAFGHSMGSALTQSHIQNNGNLLAGAILCGTMGAMPGIDDDTYPSVIEQLHTLATGPDASAPSQVFGSLLVGFNAPFVTNVAHPTGSEWQTSNPEEIRLFQSDPLCGKPFSNAMTYSVIKGFHDLWISENESRIPVDLPILIIAGTEDPVGGKTITIQSLITRYMKQGHRSLDYRFYAGGRHEILNEPEKDRVHHDIGRWLAQSLDQ
;
A
#
# COMPACT_ATOMS: atom_id res chain seq x y z
N MET A 1 32.16 -11.61 -1.42
CA MET A 1 31.10 -10.68 -0.96
C MET A 1 30.08 -11.53 -0.21
N THR A 2 29.91 -11.32 1.09
CA THR A 2 28.90 -12.03 1.88
C THR A 2 27.52 -11.56 1.40
N THR A 3 26.67 -12.51 1.02
CA THR A 3 25.25 -12.21 0.71
C THR A 3 24.66 -11.43 1.89
N PRO A 4 24.01 -10.29 1.69
CA PRO A 4 23.38 -9.57 2.79
C PRO A 4 22.42 -10.50 3.52
N ALA A 5 22.47 -10.51 4.84
CA ALA A 5 21.56 -11.30 5.65
C ALA A 5 20.10 -10.98 5.27
N GLY A 6 19.22 -11.99 5.31
CA GLY A 6 17.79 -11.80 5.11
C GLY A 6 17.20 -10.88 6.19
N PRO A 7 15.93 -10.43 6.04
CA PRO A 7 15.28 -9.66 7.10
C PRO A 7 15.16 -10.49 8.38
N GLU A 8 15.27 -9.81 9.52
CA GLU A 8 14.77 -10.35 10.77
C GLU A 8 13.25 -10.46 10.71
N THR A 9 12.66 -11.42 11.40
CA THR A 9 11.21 -11.57 11.45
C THR A 9 10.74 -11.66 12.89
N PHE A 10 9.58 -11.07 13.16
CA PHE A 10 8.91 -11.18 14.44
C PHE A 10 7.39 -11.08 14.27
N THR A 11 6.65 -11.34 15.32
CA THR A 11 5.22 -11.09 15.39
C THR A 11 4.89 -10.20 16.58
N PHE A 12 3.87 -9.35 16.44
CA PHE A 12 3.25 -8.70 17.59
C PHE A 12 1.78 -9.10 17.69
N ALA A 13 1.25 -9.13 18.90
CA ALA A 13 -0.17 -9.36 19.12
C ALA A 13 -0.94 -8.06 18.89
N SER A 14 -1.87 -8.06 17.92
CA SER A 14 -2.74 -6.91 17.67
C SER A 14 -3.48 -6.48 18.93
N ARG A 15 -3.60 -5.18 19.14
CA ARG A 15 -4.41 -4.62 20.22
C ARG A 15 -5.90 -4.77 19.99
N VAL A 16 -6.32 -5.02 18.74
CA VAL A 16 -7.74 -5.19 18.39
C VAL A 16 -8.29 -6.50 18.95
N ASP A 17 -7.60 -7.61 18.68
CA ASP A 17 -8.11 -8.97 18.96
C ASP A 17 -7.05 -9.99 19.34
N ARG A 18 -5.80 -9.53 19.57
CA ARG A 18 -4.65 -10.38 19.91
C ARG A 18 -4.16 -11.28 18.76
N ALA A 19 -4.65 -11.08 17.54
CA ALA A 19 -4.14 -11.79 16.37
C ALA A 19 -2.63 -11.53 16.18
N PRO A 20 -1.83 -12.57 15.84
CA PRO A 20 -0.41 -12.39 15.57
C PRO A 20 -0.23 -11.72 14.22
N ILE A 21 0.41 -10.54 14.19
CA ILE A 21 0.74 -9.80 12.99
C ILE A 21 2.21 -10.03 12.66
N PHE A 22 2.48 -10.61 11.51
CA PHE A 22 3.83 -10.93 11.05
C PHE A 22 4.53 -9.70 10.47
N VAL A 23 5.81 -9.51 10.83
CA VAL A 23 6.64 -8.37 10.40
C VAL A 23 8.01 -8.84 9.95
N ARG A 24 8.50 -8.26 8.86
CA ARG A 24 9.91 -8.32 8.44
C ARG A 24 10.61 -7.02 8.79
N LYS A 25 11.86 -7.11 9.24
CA LYS A 25 12.69 -5.97 9.61
C LYS A 25 14.04 -6.06 8.92
N TRP A 26 14.42 -5.03 8.19
CA TRP A 26 15.74 -4.90 7.57
C TRP A 26 16.54 -3.86 8.32
N LEU A 27 17.77 -4.20 8.68
CA LEU A 27 18.70 -3.30 9.34
C LEU A 27 19.69 -2.73 8.33
N PRO A 28 20.12 -1.48 8.49
CA PRO A 28 21.25 -0.92 7.76
C PRO A 28 22.51 -1.79 7.91
N PRO A 29 23.32 -1.89 6.85
CA PRO A 29 24.62 -2.55 6.93
C PRO A 29 25.49 -1.96 8.04
N CYS A 30 26.36 -2.80 8.62
CA CYS A 30 27.28 -2.38 9.67
C CYS A 30 28.10 -1.15 9.24
N GLY A 31 28.18 -0.15 10.09
CA GLY A 31 28.89 1.09 9.84
C GLY A 31 28.07 2.19 9.11
N ILE A 32 26.87 1.89 8.65
CA ILE A 32 25.95 2.91 8.13
C ILE A 32 25.25 3.62 9.29
N ARG A 33 25.30 4.95 9.29
CA ARG A 33 24.60 5.77 10.29
C ARG A 33 23.08 5.62 10.11
N LEU A 34 22.36 5.38 11.21
CA LEU A 34 20.91 5.38 11.22
C LEU A 34 20.39 6.82 10.98
N ARG A 35 19.40 6.96 10.09
CA ARG A 35 18.81 8.26 9.70
C ARG A 35 17.31 8.31 9.94
N ALA A 36 16.62 7.19 9.73
CA ALA A 36 15.16 7.11 9.86
C ALA A 36 14.71 5.68 10.15
N THR A 37 13.47 5.53 10.53
CA THR A 37 12.72 4.30 10.40
C THR A 37 11.75 4.42 9.22
N ALA A 38 11.50 3.32 8.50
CA ALA A 38 10.55 3.28 7.39
C ALA A 38 9.58 2.11 7.61
N GLN A 39 8.28 2.37 7.47
CA GLN A 39 7.24 1.36 7.54
C GLN A 39 6.61 1.17 6.18
N ILE A 40 6.67 -0.06 5.65
CA ILE A 40 6.10 -0.44 4.35
C ILE A 40 4.76 -1.14 4.56
N THR A 41 3.74 -0.67 3.88
CA THR A 41 2.40 -1.27 3.80
C THR A 41 2.17 -1.76 2.36
N HIS A 42 2.04 -3.06 2.19
CA HIS A 42 1.89 -3.70 0.89
C HIS A 42 0.50 -3.54 0.28
N GLY A 43 0.34 -3.90 -0.99
CA GLY A 43 -0.90 -3.84 -1.75
C GLY A 43 -1.82 -5.04 -1.55
N ILE A 44 -2.83 -5.11 -2.41
CA ILE A 44 -3.88 -6.13 -2.38
C ILE A 44 -3.35 -7.49 -2.87
N ALA A 45 -3.75 -8.57 -2.20
CA ALA A 45 -3.40 -9.95 -2.58
C ALA A 45 -1.89 -10.22 -2.78
N GLU A 46 -1.07 -9.56 -1.97
CA GLU A 46 0.38 -9.73 -1.90
C GLU A 46 0.86 -9.74 -0.43
N HIS A 47 2.15 -9.53 -0.17
CA HIS A 47 2.72 -9.51 1.17
C HIS A 47 3.99 -8.65 1.27
N GLY A 48 4.40 -8.28 2.49
CA GLY A 48 5.55 -7.41 2.73
C GLY A 48 6.90 -7.92 2.20
N GLY A 49 7.04 -9.22 1.98
CA GLY A 49 8.28 -9.83 1.43
C GLY A 49 8.59 -9.40 -0.01
N ARG A 50 7.59 -9.00 -0.80
CA ARG A 50 7.79 -8.49 -2.16
C ARG A 50 8.54 -7.14 -2.22
N TYR A 51 8.64 -6.48 -1.08
CA TYR A 51 9.36 -5.20 -0.95
C TYR A 51 10.82 -5.36 -0.52
N ASP A 52 11.39 -6.59 -0.50
CA ASP A 52 12.78 -6.84 -0.10
C ASP A 52 13.80 -5.95 -0.84
N ARG A 53 13.61 -5.73 -2.15
CA ARG A 53 14.48 -4.88 -2.98
C ARG A 53 14.45 -3.43 -2.51
N LEU A 54 13.26 -2.85 -2.33
CA LEU A 54 13.11 -1.49 -1.80
C LEU A 54 13.63 -1.39 -0.37
N ALA A 55 13.30 -2.35 0.48
CA ALA A 55 13.71 -2.35 1.88
C ALA A 55 15.24 -2.39 2.04
N ARG A 56 15.93 -3.20 1.22
CA ARG A 56 17.41 -3.23 1.19
C ARG A 56 18.01 -1.93 0.68
N PHE A 57 17.39 -1.32 -0.34
CA PHE A 57 17.80 -0.02 -0.82
C PHE A 57 17.69 1.04 0.30
N LEU A 58 16.54 1.13 0.97
CA LEU A 58 16.32 2.05 2.09
C LEU A 58 17.25 1.76 3.28
N ALA A 59 17.52 0.48 3.55
CA ALA A 59 18.48 0.11 4.59
C ALA A 59 19.90 0.58 4.26
N ALA A 60 20.32 0.49 2.99
CA ALA A 60 21.62 1.02 2.56
C ALA A 60 21.69 2.56 2.69
N GLU A 61 20.53 3.26 2.60
CA GLU A 61 20.41 4.71 2.84
C GLU A 61 20.31 5.08 4.34
N GLY A 62 20.42 4.10 5.26
CA GLY A 62 20.41 4.31 6.70
C GLY A 62 19.03 4.19 7.36
N CYS A 63 18.04 3.62 6.68
CA CYS A 63 16.73 3.39 7.26
C CYS A 63 16.63 2.01 7.92
N VAL A 64 16.09 1.93 9.14
CA VAL A 64 15.56 0.68 9.68
C VAL A 64 14.16 0.47 9.07
N VAL A 65 13.99 -0.61 8.31
CA VAL A 65 12.77 -0.81 7.52
C VAL A 65 11.91 -1.93 8.14
N TYR A 66 10.63 -1.66 8.30
CA TYR A 66 9.62 -2.62 8.74
C TYR A 66 8.59 -2.84 7.64
N ALA A 67 8.22 -4.08 7.38
CA ALA A 67 7.09 -4.42 6.51
C ALA A 67 6.23 -5.48 7.19
N LEU A 68 4.99 -5.11 7.54
CA LEU A 68 4.03 -6.08 8.06
C LEU A 68 3.37 -6.83 6.91
N ASP A 69 2.88 -8.04 7.20
CA ASP A 69 1.88 -8.69 6.36
C ASP A 69 0.50 -8.31 6.93
N LEU A 70 -0.34 -7.68 6.12
CA LEU A 70 -1.68 -7.24 6.53
C LEU A 70 -2.58 -8.43 6.85
N ARG A 71 -3.65 -8.21 7.62
CA ARG A 71 -4.67 -9.24 7.90
C ARG A 71 -5.21 -9.83 6.59
N GLY A 72 -5.39 -11.13 6.56
CA GLY A 72 -5.80 -11.86 5.36
C GLY A 72 -4.70 -12.00 4.30
N HIS A 73 -3.45 -11.65 4.62
CA HIS A 73 -2.32 -11.71 3.69
C HIS A 73 -1.08 -12.36 4.30
N GLY A 74 -0.20 -12.82 3.41
CA GLY A 74 1.14 -13.30 3.75
C GLY A 74 1.15 -14.30 4.89
N HIS A 75 2.10 -14.13 5.83
CA HIS A 75 2.26 -14.97 7.01
C HIS A 75 1.41 -14.52 8.22
N THR A 76 0.63 -13.44 8.10
CA THR A 76 -0.36 -13.04 9.09
C THR A 76 -1.62 -13.89 8.98
N ALA A 77 -1.94 -14.37 7.78
CA ALA A 77 -3.07 -15.26 7.55
C ALA A 77 -2.63 -16.73 7.54
N GLU A 78 -3.51 -17.61 8.05
CA GLU A 78 -3.39 -19.04 7.78
C GLU A 78 -3.51 -19.30 6.26
N PRO A 79 -2.83 -20.33 5.72
CA PRO A 79 -2.80 -20.55 4.26
C PRO A 79 -4.18 -20.70 3.59
N ASP A 80 -5.15 -21.26 4.29
CA ASP A 80 -6.53 -21.44 3.83
C ASP A 80 -7.42 -20.20 4.09
N LYS A 81 -6.88 -19.16 4.72
CA LYS A 81 -7.55 -17.91 5.07
C LYS A 81 -7.02 -16.69 4.31
N LEU A 82 -6.13 -16.89 3.34
CA LEU A 82 -5.66 -15.81 2.47
C LEU A 82 -6.86 -15.17 1.75
N GLY A 83 -6.91 -13.83 1.75
CA GLY A 83 -8.04 -13.05 1.23
C GLY A 83 -9.24 -12.93 2.18
N GLN A 84 -9.13 -13.38 3.44
CA GLN A 84 -10.20 -13.36 4.43
C GLN A 84 -9.76 -12.63 5.70
N ALA A 85 -10.42 -11.52 6.02
CA ALA A 85 -10.17 -10.75 7.25
C ALA A 85 -11.45 -10.12 7.84
N GLY A 86 -12.63 -10.55 7.36
CA GLY A 86 -13.93 -10.11 7.88
C GLY A 86 -14.35 -8.70 7.45
N THR A 87 -15.47 -8.24 8.00
CA THR A 87 -16.11 -6.96 7.66
C THR A 87 -15.45 -5.74 8.31
N SER A 88 -14.58 -5.95 9.31
CA SER A 88 -13.79 -4.90 9.98
C SER A 88 -12.35 -4.80 9.44
N ALA A 89 -12.00 -5.56 8.42
CA ALA A 89 -10.63 -5.73 7.91
C ALA A 89 -9.89 -4.39 7.70
N TRP A 90 -10.54 -3.38 7.11
CA TRP A 90 -9.94 -2.07 6.89
C TRP A 90 -9.53 -1.37 8.19
N HIS A 91 -10.47 -1.31 9.14
CA HIS A 91 -10.24 -0.70 10.44
C HIS A 91 -9.15 -1.42 11.22
N ASP A 92 -9.18 -2.75 11.22
CA ASP A 92 -8.23 -3.58 11.96
C ASP A 92 -6.83 -3.49 11.36
N MET A 93 -6.70 -3.48 10.01
CA MET A 93 -5.43 -3.24 9.32
C MET A 93 -4.87 -1.85 9.62
N ALA A 94 -5.71 -0.81 9.64
CA ALA A 94 -5.28 0.54 10.00
C ALA A 94 -4.78 0.63 11.46
N ALA A 95 -5.44 -0.08 12.38
CA ALA A 95 -5.00 -0.18 13.78
C ALA A 95 -3.66 -0.90 13.94
N ASP A 96 -3.44 -1.99 13.19
CA ASP A 96 -2.18 -2.74 13.19
C ASP A 96 -1.03 -1.92 12.59
N ILE A 97 -1.28 -1.16 11.52
CA ILE A 97 -0.31 -0.22 10.94
C ILE A 97 0.12 0.83 11.98
N LYS A 98 -0.86 1.43 12.68
CA LYS A 98 -0.57 2.36 13.77
C LYS A 98 0.25 1.71 14.88
N GLN A 99 -0.11 0.50 15.30
CA GLN A 99 0.61 -0.23 16.35
C GLN A 99 2.05 -0.52 15.94
N LEU A 100 2.31 -0.90 14.68
CA LEU A 100 3.68 -1.09 14.19
C LEU A 100 4.47 0.23 14.17
N ALA A 101 3.83 1.35 13.79
CA ALA A 101 4.45 2.67 13.87
C ALA A 101 4.87 3.02 15.30
N GLU A 102 4.04 2.73 16.29
CA GLU A 102 4.35 2.93 17.71
C GLU A 102 5.48 2.01 18.20
N ILE A 103 5.53 0.75 17.74
CA ILE A 103 6.62 -0.19 18.02
C ILE A 103 7.94 0.37 17.47
N ALA A 104 7.96 0.76 16.19
CA ALA A 104 9.15 1.32 15.54
C ALA A 104 9.66 2.58 16.27
N ARG A 105 8.76 3.48 16.66
CA ARG A 105 9.09 4.69 17.43
C ARG A 105 9.56 4.41 18.86
N THR A 106 9.09 3.32 19.47
CA THR A 106 9.58 2.91 20.80
C THR A 106 10.98 2.31 20.70
N GLU A 107 11.24 1.53 19.66
CA GLU A 107 12.54 0.88 19.45
C GLU A 107 13.63 1.88 18.99
N TYR A 108 13.23 2.90 18.21
CA TYR A 108 14.11 3.94 17.67
C TYR A 108 13.52 5.33 17.91
N ALA A 109 13.45 5.73 19.18
CA ALA A 109 12.73 6.94 19.62
C ALA A 109 13.26 8.25 18.99
N ASP A 110 14.56 8.30 18.71
CA ASP A 110 15.23 9.48 18.16
C ASP A 110 15.21 9.54 16.63
N LEU A 111 14.67 8.51 15.95
CA LEU A 111 14.62 8.47 14.51
C LEU A 111 13.24 8.89 13.98
N PRO A 112 13.20 9.74 12.93
CA PRO A 112 11.97 10.06 12.23
C PRO A 112 11.39 8.83 11.56
N LEU A 113 10.05 8.69 11.57
CA LEU A 113 9.34 7.58 10.93
C LEU A 113 8.73 8.03 9.59
N ILE A 114 9.06 7.30 8.53
CA ILE A 114 8.47 7.46 7.19
C ILE A 114 7.50 6.32 6.92
N ALA A 115 6.27 6.65 6.53
CA ALA A 115 5.30 5.67 6.05
C ALA A 115 5.39 5.51 4.52
N PHE A 116 5.47 4.28 4.05
CA PHE A 116 5.37 3.93 2.63
C PHE A 116 4.19 3.01 2.43
N GLY A 117 3.35 3.27 1.42
CA GLY A 117 2.27 2.38 1.02
C GLY A 117 2.18 2.22 -0.47
N HIS A 118 1.85 1.01 -0.92
CA HIS A 118 1.60 0.70 -2.33
C HIS A 118 0.16 0.23 -2.53
N SER A 119 -0.52 0.71 -3.58
CA SER A 119 -1.87 0.28 -3.95
C SER A 119 -2.86 0.40 -2.77
N MET A 120 -3.56 -0.67 -2.38
CA MET A 120 -4.36 -0.71 -1.16
C MET A 120 -3.57 -0.26 0.08
N GLY A 121 -2.28 -0.62 0.17
CA GLY A 121 -1.40 -0.14 1.22
C GLY A 121 -1.17 1.36 1.17
N SER A 122 -1.20 1.99 -0.01
CA SER A 122 -1.13 3.44 -0.12
C SER A 122 -2.42 4.11 0.35
N ALA A 123 -3.57 3.50 0.09
CA ALA A 123 -4.85 3.97 0.62
C ALA A 123 -4.91 3.84 2.16
N LEU A 124 -4.41 2.73 2.71
CA LEU A 124 -4.22 2.59 4.17
C LEU A 124 -3.22 3.62 4.72
N THR A 125 -2.19 3.99 3.95
CA THR A 125 -1.25 5.06 4.32
C THR A 125 -1.92 6.43 4.26
N GLN A 126 -2.84 6.69 3.31
CA GLN A 126 -3.70 7.89 3.34
C GLN A 126 -4.52 7.93 4.63
N SER A 127 -5.16 6.81 5.03
CA SER A 127 -5.85 6.72 6.33
C SER A 127 -4.90 6.97 7.52
N HIS A 128 -3.67 6.45 7.43
CA HIS A 128 -2.69 6.60 8.48
C HIS A 128 -2.25 8.07 8.65
N ILE A 129 -1.99 8.81 7.58
CA ILE A 129 -1.66 10.24 7.67
C ILE A 129 -2.84 11.10 8.12
N GLN A 130 -4.08 10.72 7.80
CA GLN A 130 -5.30 11.39 8.28
C GLN A 130 -5.51 11.23 9.78
N ASN A 131 -5.23 10.07 10.33
CA ASN A 131 -5.55 9.74 11.71
C ASN A 131 -4.34 9.80 12.64
N ASN A 132 -3.13 9.67 12.13
CA ASN A 132 -1.90 9.53 12.90
C ASN A 132 -0.71 10.29 12.26
N GLY A 133 -0.96 11.30 11.44
CA GLY A 133 0.08 12.05 10.71
C GLY A 133 1.13 12.66 11.63
N ASN A 134 0.77 12.98 12.87
CA ASN A 134 1.69 13.48 13.91
C ASN A 134 2.72 12.45 14.39
N LEU A 135 2.56 11.18 14.09
CA LEU A 135 3.55 10.13 14.36
C LEU A 135 4.64 10.08 13.28
N LEU A 136 4.40 10.70 12.13
CA LEU A 136 5.18 10.55 10.92
C LEU A 136 6.03 11.80 10.63
N ALA A 137 7.20 11.58 10.07
CA ALA A 137 8.05 12.63 9.50
C ALA A 137 7.87 12.76 7.97
N GLY A 138 7.13 11.85 7.35
CA GLY A 138 6.77 11.90 5.93
C GLY A 138 6.02 10.66 5.49
N ALA A 139 5.41 10.73 4.30
CA ALA A 139 4.67 9.63 3.71
C ALA A 139 4.93 9.49 2.20
N ILE A 140 5.00 8.25 1.71
CA ILE A 140 5.15 7.92 0.29
C ILE A 140 3.94 7.11 -0.16
N LEU A 141 3.19 7.63 -1.12
CA LEU A 141 2.00 7.01 -1.71
C LEU A 141 2.36 6.49 -3.11
N CYS A 142 2.62 5.19 -3.23
CA CYS A 142 3.03 4.53 -4.47
C CYS A 142 1.85 3.81 -5.12
N GLY A 143 1.65 3.99 -6.44
CA GLY A 143 0.52 3.40 -7.16
C GLY A 143 -0.81 3.68 -6.48
N THR A 144 -0.98 4.92 -6.01
CA THR A 144 -2.12 5.34 -5.19
C THR A 144 -3.33 5.67 -6.04
N MET A 145 -4.43 5.95 -5.38
CA MET A 145 -5.69 6.37 -5.98
C MET A 145 -6.29 7.54 -5.21
N GLY A 146 -7.17 8.27 -5.86
CA GLY A 146 -8.02 9.29 -5.26
C GLY A 146 -9.49 9.05 -5.65
N ALA A 147 -10.40 9.87 -5.14
CA ALA A 147 -11.80 9.84 -5.54
C ALA A 147 -11.93 10.00 -7.05
N MET A 148 -12.77 9.18 -7.67
CA MET A 148 -13.04 9.26 -9.09
C MET A 148 -13.80 10.56 -9.40
N PRO A 149 -13.29 11.43 -10.29
CA PRO A 149 -14.02 12.65 -10.66
C PRO A 149 -15.38 12.31 -11.29
N GLY A 150 -16.45 12.96 -10.83
CA GLY A 150 -17.81 12.80 -11.39
C GLY A 150 -18.57 11.56 -10.92
N ILE A 151 -18.04 10.76 -10.03
CA ILE A 151 -18.85 9.82 -9.25
C ILE A 151 -19.40 10.64 -8.09
N ASP A 152 -20.70 10.93 -8.15
CA ASP A 152 -21.39 11.62 -7.08
C ASP A 152 -21.54 10.75 -5.83
N ASP A 153 -21.78 11.42 -4.70
CA ASP A 153 -21.94 10.78 -3.41
C ASP A 153 -23.13 9.79 -3.35
N ASP A 154 -24.05 9.81 -4.34
CA ASP A 154 -25.22 8.97 -4.37
C ASP A 154 -24.96 7.55 -4.93
N THR A 155 -23.91 7.37 -5.74
CA THR A 155 -23.58 6.05 -6.34
C THR A 155 -22.89 5.11 -5.33
N TYR A 156 -22.02 5.63 -4.48
CA TYR A 156 -21.30 4.83 -3.48
C TYR A 156 -22.19 4.15 -2.45
N PRO A 157 -23.21 4.82 -1.85
CA PRO A 157 -24.06 4.18 -0.84
C PRO A 157 -24.75 2.91 -1.34
N SER A 158 -25.25 2.91 -2.57
CA SER A 158 -25.95 1.75 -3.13
C SER A 158 -25.01 0.56 -3.38
N VAL A 159 -23.79 0.80 -3.83
CA VAL A 159 -22.76 -0.25 -4.01
C VAL A 159 -22.32 -0.80 -2.66
N ILE A 160 -22.09 0.07 -1.69
CA ILE A 160 -21.71 -0.34 -0.32
C ILE A 160 -22.80 -1.18 0.33
N GLU A 161 -24.08 -0.83 0.16
CA GLU A 161 -25.22 -1.59 0.71
C GLU A 161 -25.31 -3.00 0.07
N GLN A 162 -25.13 -3.11 -1.24
CA GLN A 162 -25.10 -4.40 -1.92
C GLN A 162 -23.92 -5.26 -1.42
N LEU A 163 -22.73 -4.68 -1.29
CA LEU A 163 -21.58 -5.36 -0.73
C LEU A 163 -21.78 -5.75 0.72
N HIS A 164 -22.41 -4.91 1.53
CA HIS A 164 -22.75 -5.21 2.91
C HIS A 164 -23.68 -6.43 3.04
N THR A 165 -24.70 -6.53 2.19
CA THR A 165 -25.59 -7.68 2.14
C THR A 165 -24.84 -8.98 1.86
N LEU A 166 -23.92 -8.97 0.90
CA LEU A 166 -23.06 -10.14 0.61
C LEU A 166 -22.10 -10.44 1.76
N ALA A 167 -21.54 -9.39 2.37
CA ALA A 167 -20.55 -9.49 3.44
C ALA A 167 -21.10 -10.03 4.77
N THR A 168 -22.39 -9.88 5.01
CA THR A 168 -23.08 -10.31 6.24
C THR A 168 -23.99 -11.52 6.03
N GLY A 169 -24.15 -11.95 4.79
CA GLY A 169 -24.92 -13.11 4.40
C GLY A 169 -24.16 -14.44 4.49
N PRO A 170 -24.78 -15.56 4.04
CA PRO A 170 -24.20 -16.89 4.07
C PRO A 170 -22.90 -17.01 3.23
N ASP A 171 -22.74 -16.16 2.21
CA ASP A 171 -21.62 -16.15 1.30
C ASP A 171 -20.50 -15.16 1.71
N ALA A 172 -20.48 -14.70 2.97
CA ALA A 172 -19.52 -13.70 3.44
C ALA A 172 -18.05 -14.10 3.22
N SER A 173 -17.71 -15.39 3.36
CA SER A 173 -16.38 -15.92 3.15
C SER A 173 -16.09 -16.38 1.70
N ALA A 174 -17.11 -16.39 0.83
CA ALA A 174 -16.94 -16.77 -0.57
C ALA A 174 -16.10 -15.72 -1.34
N PRO A 175 -15.35 -16.15 -2.38
CA PRO A 175 -14.62 -15.22 -3.25
C PRO A 175 -15.55 -14.17 -3.87
N SER A 176 -15.15 -12.90 -3.79
CA SER A 176 -15.93 -11.78 -4.28
C SER A 176 -15.86 -11.68 -5.81
N GLN A 177 -17.00 -11.75 -6.46
CA GLN A 177 -17.11 -11.50 -7.90
C GLN A 177 -16.83 -10.04 -8.25
N VAL A 178 -17.20 -9.10 -7.36
CA VAL A 178 -16.92 -7.66 -7.54
C VAL A 178 -15.41 -7.43 -7.59
N PHE A 179 -14.67 -8.02 -6.64
CA PHE A 179 -13.22 -7.95 -6.65
C PHE A 179 -12.59 -8.57 -7.90
N GLY A 180 -13.05 -9.77 -8.29
CA GLY A 180 -12.58 -10.43 -9.50
C GLY A 180 -12.82 -9.60 -10.77
N SER A 181 -14.02 -9.02 -10.91
CA SER A 181 -14.36 -8.17 -12.05
C SER A 181 -13.51 -6.90 -12.12
N LEU A 182 -13.18 -6.31 -10.97
CA LEU A 182 -12.30 -5.16 -10.89
C LEU A 182 -10.90 -5.48 -11.44
N LEU A 183 -10.30 -6.60 -11.03
CA LEU A 183 -9.00 -7.03 -11.54
C LEU A 183 -9.01 -7.33 -13.04
N VAL A 184 -10.07 -7.97 -13.54
CA VAL A 184 -10.27 -8.19 -14.98
C VAL A 184 -10.34 -6.86 -15.71
N GLY A 185 -11.07 -5.88 -15.18
CA GLY A 185 -11.16 -4.52 -15.73
C GLY A 185 -9.81 -3.82 -15.82
N PHE A 186 -9.00 -3.92 -14.75
CA PHE A 186 -7.64 -3.36 -14.76
C PHE A 186 -6.74 -4.01 -15.82
N ASN A 187 -6.90 -5.32 -16.05
CA ASN A 187 -6.05 -6.05 -16.96
C ASN A 187 -6.46 -5.90 -18.44
N ALA A 188 -7.73 -5.64 -18.73
CA ALA A 188 -8.30 -5.61 -20.08
C ALA A 188 -7.51 -4.73 -21.08
N PRO A 189 -7.04 -3.51 -20.75
CA PRO A 189 -6.28 -2.69 -21.68
C PRO A 189 -4.93 -3.28 -22.10
N PHE A 190 -4.38 -4.23 -21.34
CA PHE A 190 -3.02 -4.74 -21.53
C PHE A 190 -2.97 -6.10 -22.25
N VAL A 191 -4.14 -6.71 -22.55
CA VAL A 191 -4.19 -8.08 -23.09
C VAL A 191 -4.79 -8.19 -24.49
N THR A 192 -5.11 -7.09 -25.16
CA THR A 192 -5.79 -7.07 -26.46
C THR A 192 -5.10 -7.94 -27.53
N ASN A 193 -3.76 -8.06 -27.46
CA ASN A 193 -2.95 -8.83 -28.42
C ASN A 193 -2.08 -9.88 -27.73
N VAL A 194 -2.42 -10.30 -26.50
CA VAL A 194 -1.66 -11.31 -25.74
C VAL A 194 -2.32 -12.67 -25.95
N ALA A 195 -1.58 -13.62 -26.53
CA ALA A 195 -2.12 -14.95 -26.85
C ALA A 195 -2.53 -15.75 -25.60
N HIS A 196 -1.77 -15.59 -24.51
CA HIS A 196 -1.99 -16.28 -23.23
C HIS A 196 -1.88 -15.27 -22.08
N PRO A 197 -2.95 -14.48 -21.82
CA PRO A 197 -2.92 -13.50 -20.76
C PRO A 197 -2.84 -14.18 -19.39
N THR A 198 -2.03 -13.59 -18.50
CA THR A 198 -1.80 -14.10 -17.16
C THR A 198 -2.79 -13.55 -16.14
N GLY A 199 -3.50 -12.46 -16.48
CA GLY A 199 -4.37 -11.71 -15.57
C GLY A 199 -3.62 -10.69 -14.70
N SER A 200 -2.28 -10.58 -14.86
CA SER A 200 -1.41 -9.72 -14.07
C SER A 200 -0.62 -8.70 -14.90
N GLU A 201 -0.93 -8.57 -16.18
CA GLU A 201 -0.26 -7.64 -17.09
C GLU A 201 -0.43 -6.18 -16.65
N TRP A 202 -1.52 -5.86 -15.96
CA TRP A 202 -1.77 -4.52 -15.44
C TRP A 202 -0.79 -4.10 -14.33
N GLN A 203 -0.16 -5.07 -13.66
CA GLN A 203 0.75 -4.80 -12.55
C GLN A 203 2.07 -4.19 -13.03
N THR A 204 2.71 -4.83 -14.02
CA THR A 204 4.00 -4.38 -14.55
C THR A 204 4.18 -4.82 -16.00
N SER A 205 5.01 -4.13 -16.74
CA SER A 205 5.46 -4.53 -18.08
C SER A 205 6.56 -5.60 -18.06
N ASN A 206 7.13 -5.89 -16.87
CA ASN A 206 8.22 -6.85 -16.70
C ASN A 206 7.67 -8.28 -16.54
N PRO A 207 7.83 -9.17 -17.53
CA PRO A 207 7.27 -10.53 -17.49
C PRO A 207 7.87 -11.39 -16.38
N GLU A 208 9.09 -11.14 -15.96
CA GLU A 208 9.71 -11.89 -14.87
C GLU A 208 9.05 -11.55 -13.52
N GLU A 209 8.72 -10.29 -13.26
CA GLU A 209 8.01 -9.89 -12.04
C GLU A 209 6.57 -10.44 -12.02
N ILE A 210 5.90 -10.51 -13.19
CA ILE A 210 4.60 -11.19 -13.32
C ILE A 210 4.75 -12.67 -12.96
N ARG A 211 5.77 -13.36 -13.50
CA ARG A 211 6.04 -14.77 -13.20
C ARG A 211 6.32 -15.00 -11.71
N LEU A 212 7.11 -14.14 -11.09
CA LEU A 212 7.39 -14.19 -9.65
C LEU A 212 6.11 -14.04 -8.82
N PHE A 213 5.26 -13.06 -9.14
CA PHE A 213 3.96 -12.88 -8.48
C PHE A 213 3.07 -14.12 -8.61
N GLN A 214 2.95 -14.70 -9.80
CA GLN A 214 2.09 -15.86 -10.05
C GLN A 214 2.61 -17.15 -9.42
N SER A 215 3.92 -17.30 -9.29
CA SER A 215 4.53 -18.48 -8.65
C SER A 215 4.55 -18.41 -7.12
N ASP A 216 4.25 -17.25 -6.54
CA ASP A 216 4.23 -17.07 -5.10
C ASP A 216 2.90 -17.56 -4.51
N PRO A 217 2.91 -18.60 -3.64
CA PRO A 217 1.68 -19.14 -3.06
C PRO A 217 0.92 -18.15 -2.15
N LEU A 218 1.58 -17.09 -1.69
CA LEU A 218 1.00 -16.05 -0.85
C LEU A 218 0.38 -14.90 -1.65
N CYS A 219 0.55 -14.89 -2.99
CA CYS A 219 0.05 -13.84 -3.88
C CYS A 219 -1.19 -14.28 -4.67
N GLY A 220 -1.93 -13.31 -5.21
CA GLY A 220 -3.03 -13.52 -6.15
C GLY A 220 -4.28 -14.18 -5.57
N LYS A 221 -4.43 -14.27 -4.26
CA LYS A 221 -5.61 -14.89 -3.64
C LYS A 221 -6.81 -13.95 -3.70
N PRO A 222 -8.00 -14.46 -4.09
CA PRO A 222 -9.20 -13.63 -4.17
C PRO A 222 -9.65 -13.17 -2.79
N PHE A 223 -10.13 -11.94 -2.71
CA PHE A 223 -10.78 -11.47 -1.50
C PHE A 223 -12.15 -12.08 -1.32
N SER A 224 -12.51 -12.35 -0.07
CA SER A 224 -13.88 -12.70 0.31
C SER A 224 -14.83 -11.51 0.16
N ASN A 225 -16.14 -11.77 0.09
CA ASN A 225 -17.16 -10.72 0.08
C ASN A 225 -17.05 -9.79 1.30
N ALA A 226 -16.82 -10.36 2.49
CA ALA A 226 -16.65 -9.59 3.72
C ALA A 226 -15.44 -8.65 3.65
N MET A 227 -14.30 -9.14 3.20
CA MET A 227 -13.09 -8.32 3.06
C MET A 227 -13.22 -7.26 1.97
N THR A 228 -13.84 -7.62 0.83
CA THR A 228 -14.13 -6.68 -0.27
C THR A 228 -15.00 -5.52 0.20
N TYR A 229 -16.10 -5.81 0.91
CA TYR A 229 -16.94 -4.79 1.50
C TYR A 229 -16.13 -3.83 2.39
N SER A 230 -15.34 -4.41 3.31
CA SER A 230 -14.57 -3.61 4.27
C SER A 230 -13.58 -2.68 3.57
N VAL A 231 -12.87 -3.16 2.55
CA VAL A 231 -11.88 -2.37 1.80
C VAL A 231 -12.55 -1.29 0.96
N ILE A 232 -13.63 -1.59 0.23
CA ILE A 232 -14.36 -0.60 -0.59
C ILE A 232 -14.97 0.49 0.30
N LYS A 233 -15.56 0.11 1.44
CA LYS A 233 -16.04 1.09 2.42
C LYS A 233 -14.91 1.97 2.95
N GLY A 234 -13.75 1.39 3.24
CA GLY A 234 -12.56 2.12 3.67
C GLY A 234 -12.10 3.14 2.63
N PHE A 235 -12.10 2.79 1.34
CA PHE A 235 -11.78 3.73 0.26
C PHE A 235 -12.79 4.89 0.20
N HIS A 236 -14.08 4.62 0.32
CA HIS A 236 -15.09 5.68 0.38
C HIS A 236 -14.81 6.66 1.53
N ASP A 237 -14.54 6.13 2.73
CA ASP A 237 -14.33 6.95 3.93
C ASP A 237 -13.04 7.81 3.84
N LEU A 238 -12.04 7.42 3.03
CA LEU A 238 -10.79 8.16 2.84
C LEU A 238 -11.00 9.55 2.25
N TRP A 239 -11.93 9.70 1.31
CA TRP A 239 -12.05 10.91 0.52
C TRP A 239 -13.15 11.85 1.00
N ILE A 240 -13.62 11.64 2.23
CA ILE A 240 -14.46 12.61 2.95
C ILE A 240 -13.56 13.79 3.37
N SER A 241 -13.98 15.01 3.04
CA SER A 241 -13.18 16.23 3.25
C SER A 241 -12.74 16.43 4.71
N GLU A 242 -13.60 16.07 5.66
CA GLU A 242 -13.31 16.14 7.09
C GLU A 242 -12.16 15.21 7.49
N ASN A 243 -12.05 14.04 6.86
CA ASN A 243 -10.95 13.12 7.12
C ASN A 243 -9.64 13.63 6.53
N GLU A 244 -9.66 14.11 5.28
CA GLU A 244 -8.48 14.68 4.63
C GLU A 244 -7.96 15.91 5.37
N SER A 245 -8.83 16.75 5.94
CA SER A 245 -8.44 17.96 6.69
C SER A 245 -7.65 17.69 7.98
N ARG A 246 -7.58 16.44 8.43
CA ARG A 246 -6.79 16.02 9.60
C ARG A 246 -5.31 15.80 9.28
N ILE A 247 -4.95 15.73 8.00
CA ILE A 247 -3.55 15.55 7.59
C ILE A 247 -2.76 16.79 8.01
N PRO A 248 -1.64 16.68 8.76
CA PRO A 248 -0.81 17.83 9.09
C PRO A 248 -0.33 18.53 7.81
N VAL A 249 -0.60 19.82 7.66
CA VAL A 249 -0.34 20.59 6.41
C VAL A 249 1.14 20.65 6.04
N ASP A 250 2.03 20.51 6.99
CA ASP A 250 3.49 20.52 6.79
C ASP A 250 4.09 19.10 6.67
N LEU A 251 3.27 18.04 6.75
CA LEU A 251 3.76 16.67 6.58
C LEU A 251 4.28 16.48 5.14
N PRO A 252 5.56 16.14 4.94
CA PRO A 252 6.09 15.82 3.62
C PRO A 252 5.39 14.60 3.01
N ILE A 253 4.84 14.76 1.81
CA ILE A 253 4.16 13.68 1.08
C ILE A 253 4.77 13.56 -0.31
N LEU A 254 5.17 12.35 -0.69
CA LEU A 254 5.57 12.00 -2.05
C LEU A 254 4.52 11.09 -2.68
N ILE A 255 4.00 11.46 -3.84
CA ILE A 255 3.09 10.64 -4.64
C ILE A 255 3.82 10.15 -5.88
N ILE A 256 3.89 8.84 -6.08
CA ILE A 256 4.56 8.22 -7.24
C ILE A 256 3.67 7.19 -7.92
N ALA A 257 3.59 7.23 -9.25
CA ALA A 257 2.77 6.29 -10.02
C ALA A 257 3.24 6.17 -11.47
N GLY A 258 2.86 5.08 -12.13
CA GLY A 258 3.00 4.93 -13.57
C GLY A 258 1.92 5.69 -14.35
N THR A 259 2.24 6.19 -15.54
CA THR A 259 1.24 6.88 -16.37
C THR A 259 0.22 5.93 -16.99
N GLU A 260 0.51 4.64 -17.04
CA GLU A 260 -0.39 3.60 -17.53
C GLU A 260 -1.05 2.81 -16.40
N ASP A 261 -0.89 3.24 -15.13
CA ASP A 261 -1.50 2.59 -13.97
C ASP A 261 -3.04 2.69 -14.02
N PRO A 262 -3.76 1.55 -14.18
CA PRO A 262 -5.23 1.56 -14.28
C PRO A 262 -5.90 1.87 -12.94
N VAL A 263 -5.24 1.59 -11.81
CA VAL A 263 -5.77 1.83 -10.45
C VAL A 263 -5.91 3.32 -10.19
N GLY A 264 -4.90 4.10 -10.56
CA GLY A 264 -4.94 5.56 -10.51
C GLY A 264 -5.67 6.20 -11.70
N GLY A 265 -6.40 5.40 -12.53
CA GLY A 265 -7.09 5.88 -13.71
C GLY A 265 -6.14 6.56 -14.70
N LYS A 266 -4.97 5.99 -14.93
CA LYS A 266 -3.89 6.61 -15.71
C LYS A 266 -3.59 8.03 -15.23
N THR A 267 -3.41 8.16 -13.93
CA THR A 267 -3.14 9.38 -13.15
C THR A 267 -4.33 10.32 -12.90
N ILE A 268 -5.48 10.12 -13.50
CA ILE A 268 -6.64 11.03 -13.36
C ILE A 268 -7.06 11.18 -11.90
N THR A 269 -7.26 10.08 -11.19
CA THR A 269 -7.70 10.13 -9.78
C THR A 269 -6.58 10.64 -8.86
N ILE A 270 -5.32 10.37 -9.22
CA ILE A 270 -4.15 10.84 -8.48
C ILE A 270 -4.01 12.37 -8.61
N GLN A 271 -4.24 12.94 -9.81
CA GLN A 271 -4.24 14.38 -10.01
C GLN A 271 -5.38 15.07 -9.24
N SER A 272 -6.54 14.40 -9.14
CA SER A 272 -7.63 14.84 -8.27
C SER A 272 -7.19 14.89 -6.80
N LEU A 273 -6.54 13.82 -6.30
CA LEU A 273 -6.01 13.76 -4.93
C LEU A 273 -4.99 14.87 -4.66
N ILE A 274 -4.01 15.07 -5.56
CA ILE A 274 -3.02 16.15 -5.48
C ILE A 274 -3.72 17.51 -5.39
N THR A 275 -4.72 17.74 -6.26
CA THR A 275 -5.48 18.99 -6.27
C THR A 275 -6.22 19.23 -4.95
N ARG A 276 -6.80 18.17 -4.36
CA ARG A 276 -7.49 18.25 -3.05
C ARG A 276 -6.51 18.61 -1.94
N TYR A 277 -5.35 17.95 -1.87
CA TYR A 277 -4.32 18.23 -0.87
C TYR A 277 -3.77 19.67 -1.02
N MET A 278 -3.52 20.14 -2.24
CA MET A 278 -3.12 21.52 -2.49
C MET A 278 -4.17 22.54 -2.03
N LYS A 279 -5.46 22.27 -2.27
CA LYS A 279 -6.57 23.12 -1.81
C LYS A 279 -6.68 23.17 -0.27
N GLN A 280 -6.29 22.11 0.42
CA GLN A 280 -6.23 22.05 1.89
C GLN A 280 -4.99 22.73 2.47
N GLY A 281 -4.08 23.22 1.63
CA GLY A 281 -2.91 23.99 2.06
C GLY A 281 -1.66 23.17 2.33
N HIS A 282 -1.61 21.89 1.89
CA HIS A 282 -0.38 21.08 1.98
C HIS A 282 0.76 21.73 1.19
N ARG A 283 1.87 22.02 1.85
CA ARG A 283 3.01 22.76 1.30
C ARG A 283 4.16 21.86 0.85
N SER A 284 4.32 20.71 1.50
CA SER A 284 5.38 19.74 1.24
C SER A 284 4.83 18.53 0.48
N LEU A 285 4.25 18.81 -0.71
CA LEU A 285 3.64 17.79 -1.57
C LEU A 285 4.44 17.67 -2.87
N ASP A 286 5.17 16.57 -3.01
CA ASP A 286 5.89 16.19 -4.23
C ASP A 286 5.15 15.08 -4.98
N TYR A 287 5.27 15.06 -6.31
CA TYR A 287 4.74 13.95 -7.11
C TYR A 287 5.61 13.67 -8.34
N ARG A 288 5.62 12.40 -8.77
CA ARG A 288 6.31 11.95 -9.97
C ARG A 288 5.51 10.89 -10.69
N PHE A 289 5.36 11.08 -12.00
CA PHE A 289 4.74 10.10 -12.89
C PHE A 289 5.80 9.50 -13.81
N TYR A 290 5.86 8.18 -13.86
CA TYR A 290 6.81 7.43 -14.68
C TYR A 290 6.13 7.04 -15.99
N ALA A 291 6.65 7.58 -17.10
CA ALA A 291 6.08 7.39 -18.42
C ALA A 291 6.06 5.91 -18.83
N GLY A 292 4.91 5.39 -19.24
CA GLY A 292 4.72 4.00 -19.63
C GLY A 292 4.68 3.00 -18.47
N GLY A 293 5.02 3.42 -17.24
CA GLY A 293 4.94 2.57 -16.06
C GLY A 293 3.50 2.18 -15.75
N ARG A 294 3.29 0.92 -15.34
CA ARG A 294 2.01 0.36 -14.89
C ARG A 294 1.89 0.51 -13.37
N HIS A 295 1.10 -0.32 -12.75
CA HIS A 295 0.77 -0.21 -11.33
C HIS A 295 1.96 -0.41 -10.37
N GLU A 296 2.79 -1.42 -10.62
CA GLU A 296 3.94 -1.76 -9.77
C GLU A 296 5.23 -1.11 -10.31
N ILE A 297 5.36 0.21 -10.23
CA ILE A 297 6.54 0.94 -10.71
C ILE A 297 7.86 0.51 -10.04
N LEU A 298 7.79 -0.09 -8.85
CA LEU A 298 8.93 -0.70 -8.15
C LEU A 298 9.40 -2.00 -8.79
N ASN A 299 8.61 -2.57 -9.71
CA ASN A 299 8.87 -3.81 -10.42
C ASN A 299 8.96 -3.63 -11.94
N GLU A 300 8.85 -2.39 -12.42
CA GLU A 300 9.09 -2.05 -13.83
C GLU A 300 10.57 -2.18 -14.20
N PRO A 301 10.92 -2.26 -15.50
CA PRO A 301 12.33 -2.26 -15.93
C PRO A 301 13.15 -1.09 -15.37
N GLU A 302 12.53 0.07 -15.20
CA GLU A 302 13.16 1.30 -14.68
C GLU A 302 13.11 1.45 -13.14
N LYS A 303 12.82 0.39 -12.39
CA LYS A 303 12.68 0.39 -10.92
C LYS A 303 13.84 1.05 -10.16
N ASP A 304 15.07 0.94 -10.67
CA ASP A 304 16.23 1.54 -10.00
C ASP A 304 16.13 3.08 -9.98
N ARG A 305 15.59 3.69 -11.05
CA ARG A 305 15.30 5.12 -11.08
C ARG A 305 14.27 5.49 -10.01
N VAL A 306 13.23 4.67 -9.84
CA VAL A 306 12.18 4.89 -8.82
C VAL A 306 12.80 4.85 -7.42
N HIS A 307 13.64 3.84 -7.13
CA HIS A 307 14.35 3.75 -5.85
C HIS A 307 15.23 4.98 -5.59
N HIS A 308 16.02 5.42 -6.55
CA HIS A 308 16.85 6.63 -6.41
C HIS A 308 16.01 7.91 -6.20
N ASP A 309 14.85 8.01 -6.85
CA ASP A 309 13.95 9.15 -6.65
C ASP A 309 13.38 9.17 -5.24
N ILE A 310 13.01 7.99 -4.69
CA ILE A 310 12.61 7.83 -3.30
C ILE A 310 13.75 8.23 -2.34
N GLY A 311 14.96 7.73 -2.58
CA GLY A 311 16.14 8.05 -1.76
C GLY A 311 16.46 9.54 -1.72
N ARG A 312 16.38 10.23 -2.87
CA ARG A 312 16.56 11.68 -2.94
C ARG A 312 15.50 12.45 -2.16
N TRP A 313 14.24 12.05 -2.30
CA TRP A 313 13.15 12.68 -1.56
C TRP A 313 13.31 12.47 -0.05
N LEU A 314 13.68 11.26 0.38
CA LEU A 314 13.97 10.96 1.78
C LEU A 314 15.09 11.85 2.33
N ALA A 315 16.21 11.99 1.59
CA ALA A 315 17.31 12.84 2.01
C ALA A 315 16.86 14.30 2.21
N GLN A 316 16.07 14.84 1.26
CA GLN A 316 15.53 16.20 1.33
C GLN A 316 14.54 16.39 2.49
N SER A 317 13.69 15.41 2.77
CA SER A 317 12.67 15.47 3.85
C SER A 317 13.27 15.30 5.24
N LEU A 318 14.41 14.59 5.37
CA LEU A 318 15.06 14.34 6.66
C LEU A 318 16.07 15.44 7.05
N ASP A 319 16.49 16.28 6.10
CA ASP A 319 17.47 17.36 6.32
C ASP A 319 16.78 18.71 6.61
N GLN A 320 15.43 18.75 6.68
CA GLN A 320 14.62 19.91 7.07
C GLN A 320 14.37 19.92 8.58
#